data_92edc278ad01e8cebf2939c74f071136
#
_entry.id   92edc278ad01e8cebf2939c74f071136
#
_cell.length_a   1.000
_cell.length_b   1.000
_cell.length_c   1.000
_cell.angle_alpha   90.00
_cell.angle_beta   90.00
_cell.angle_gamma   90.00
#
_symmetry.space_group_name_H-M   'P 1'
#
loop_
_entity.id
_entity.type
_entity.pdbx_description
1 polymer ?
#
loop_
_entity_poly.entity_id
_entity_poly.type
_entity_poly.pdbx_seq_one_letter_code
_entity_poly.pdbx_strand_id
1 'polypeptide(L)'
;MQITVVGPADLPELLPRMRAYCGFYQVAPEDQALLELSQALLADPQREGVQLLARDDDGGRAVGFATLYWTWQTLAATRVGVMNDLYVAAEARGIGAADGLIAACLECCREHGATQLIWQTARDNYRAQAVYERIGATRQDRWLDYQLLVDSG
;
A
#
# COMPACT_ATOMS: atom_id res chain seq x y z
N MET A 1 -15.67 10.17 -0.11
CA MET A 1 -14.46 9.49 -0.58
C MET A 1 -14.80 8.06 -0.96
N GLN A 2 -14.38 7.63 -2.12
CA GLN A 2 -14.58 6.27 -2.60
C GLN A 2 -13.26 5.52 -2.66
N ILE A 3 -13.21 4.29 -2.14
CA ILE A 3 -12.04 3.42 -2.19
C ILE A 3 -12.45 2.13 -2.89
N THR A 4 -11.69 1.77 -3.92
CA THR A 4 -11.98 0.59 -4.75
C THR A 4 -10.72 -0.24 -4.97
N VAL A 5 -10.88 -1.55 -5.15
CA VAL A 5 -9.80 -2.40 -5.65
C VAL A 5 -9.52 -2.03 -7.10
N VAL A 6 -8.24 -1.87 -7.42
CA VAL A 6 -7.77 -1.47 -8.76
C VAL A 6 -8.08 -2.57 -9.77
N GLY A 7 -8.71 -2.19 -10.87
CA GLY A 7 -8.87 -3.00 -12.08
C GLY A 7 -7.98 -2.49 -13.22
N PRO A 8 -7.95 -3.20 -14.36
CA PRO A 8 -7.13 -2.77 -15.51
C PRO A 8 -7.43 -1.35 -16.00
N ALA A 9 -8.68 -0.91 -15.93
CA ALA A 9 -9.11 0.43 -16.36
C ALA A 9 -8.60 1.55 -15.45
N ASP A 10 -8.18 1.24 -14.23
CA ASP A 10 -7.70 2.22 -13.26
C ASP A 10 -6.21 2.56 -13.40
N LEU A 11 -5.45 1.79 -14.18
CA LEU A 11 -4.01 1.96 -14.32
C LEU A 11 -3.59 3.37 -14.77
N PRO A 12 -4.29 4.04 -15.70
CA PRO A 12 -3.95 5.41 -16.06
C PRO A 12 -4.04 6.43 -14.92
N GLU A 13 -4.93 6.19 -13.93
CA GLU A 13 -5.05 7.04 -12.75
C GLU A 13 -4.08 6.61 -11.62
N LEU A 14 -3.81 5.32 -11.51
CA LEU A 14 -2.92 4.76 -10.50
C LEU A 14 -1.45 5.15 -10.74
N LEU A 15 -0.97 5.03 -11.99
CA LEU A 15 0.43 5.26 -12.33
C LEU A 15 0.97 6.62 -11.87
N PRO A 16 0.27 7.76 -12.07
CA PRO A 16 0.71 9.04 -11.54
C PRO A 16 0.85 9.07 -10.00
N ARG A 17 0.00 8.32 -9.31
CA ARG A 17 0.07 8.22 -7.83
C ARG A 17 1.28 7.38 -7.38
N MET A 18 1.58 6.29 -8.10
CA MET A 18 2.78 5.49 -7.86
C MET A 18 4.05 6.29 -8.10
N ARG A 19 4.10 7.08 -9.17
CA ARG A 19 5.23 7.99 -9.45
C ARG A 19 5.40 9.04 -8.34
N ALA A 20 4.31 9.63 -7.86
CA ALA A 20 4.34 10.60 -6.79
C ALA A 20 4.84 9.99 -5.46
N TYR A 21 4.43 8.76 -5.16
CA TYR A 21 4.94 8.00 -4.03
C TYR A 21 6.45 7.76 -4.12
N CYS A 22 6.93 7.30 -5.28
CA CYS A 22 8.35 7.10 -5.52
C CYS A 22 9.14 8.41 -5.42
N GLY A 23 8.59 9.50 -5.94
CA GLY A 23 9.19 10.84 -5.84
C GLY A 23 9.31 11.33 -4.41
N PHE A 24 8.37 10.99 -3.54
CA PHE A 24 8.45 11.28 -2.10
C PHE A 24 9.71 10.65 -1.47
N TYR A 25 10.11 9.46 -1.91
CA TYR A 25 11.31 8.75 -1.49
C TYR A 25 12.53 9.02 -2.39
N GLN A 26 12.45 10.02 -3.27
CA GLN A 26 13.55 10.47 -4.14
C GLN A 26 14.09 9.38 -5.09
N VAL A 27 13.19 8.51 -5.56
CA VAL A 27 13.47 7.50 -6.57
C VAL A 27 12.52 7.66 -7.77
N ALA A 28 12.93 7.18 -8.93
CA ALA A 28 12.16 7.31 -10.17
C ALA A 28 12.25 6.03 -11.03
N PRO A 29 11.62 4.94 -10.60
CA PRO A 29 11.51 3.74 -11.45
C PRO A 29 10.84 4.08 -12.77
N GLU A 30 11.19 3.35 -13.83
CA GLU A 30 10.54 3.50 -15.14
C GLU A 30 9.05 3.17 -15.07
N ASP A 31 8.23 3.91 -15.81
CA ASP A 31 6.78 3.69 -15.85
C ASP A 31 6.42 2.25 -16.22
N GLN A 32 7.16 1.65 -17.14
CA GLN A 32 6.95 0.27 -17.56
C GLN A 32 7.13 -0.70 -16.39
N ALA A 33 8.15 -0.52 -15.55
CA ALA A 33 8.38 -1.35 -14.38
C ALA A 33 7.25 -1.22 -13.33
N LEU A 34 6.74 0.00 -13.11
CA LEU A 34 5.60 0.22 -12.23
C LEU A 34 4.32 -0.44 -12.76
N LEU A 35 4.08 -0.35 -14.07
CA LEU A 35 2.93 -1.00 -14.72
C LEU A 35 3.04 -2.54 -14.67
N GLU A 36 4.22 -3.09 -14.87
CA GLU A 36 4.46 -4.54 -14.76
C GLU A 36 4.15 -5.06 -13.36
N LEU A 37 4.52 -4.32 -12.31
CA LEU A 37 4.15 -4.63 -10.93
C LEU A 37 2.63 -4.70 -10.79
N SER A 38 1.90 -3.68 -11.22
CA SER A 38 0.44 -3.65 -11.12
C SER A 38 -0.22 -4.75 -11.94
N GLN A 39 0.29 -5.03 -13.14
CA GLN A 39 -0.21 -6.12 -14.00
C GLN A 39 0.00 -7.50 -13.38
N ALA A 40 1.13 -7.72 -12.68
CA ALA A 40 1.37 -8.97 -11.96
C ALA A 40 0.32 -9.21 -10.87
N LEU A 41 -0.04 -8.17 -10.10
CA LEU A 41 -1.10 -8.26 -9.09
C LEU A 41 -2.48 -8.52 -9.72
N LEU A 42 -2.78 -7.84 -10.83
CA LEU A 42 -4.03 -8.04 -11.56
C LEU A 42 -4.17 -9.45 -12.16
N ALA A 43 -3.05 -10.05 -12.56
CA ALA A 43 -3.04 -11.39 -13.15
C ALA A 43 -3.35 -12.49 -12.12
N ASP A 44 -2.95 -12.34 -10.87
CA ASP A 44 -3.21 -13.32 -9.79
C ASP A 44 -3.38 -12.64 -8.42
N PRO A 45 -4.50 -11.94 -8.22
CA PRO A 45 -4.73 -11.19 -6.97
C PRO A 45 -4.85 -12.08 -5.72
N GLN A 46 -5.21 -13.35 -5.89
CA GLN A 46 -5.31 -14.29 -4.77
C GLN A 46 -3.94 -14.72 -4.25
N ARG A 47 -2.94 -14.73 -5.10
CA ARG A 47 -1.59 -15.15 -4.76
C ARG A 47 -0.67 -13.97 -4.47
N GLU A 48 -0.71 -12.94 -5.30
CA GLU A 48 0.22 -11.80 -5.26
C GLU A 48 -0.23 -10.70 -4.30
N GLY A 49 -1.46 -10.24 -4.45
CA GLY A 49 -2.00 -9.11 -3.70
C GLY A 49 -2.91 -8.24 -4.52
N VAL A 50 -3.26 -7.08 -3.98
CA VAL A 50 -4.14 -6.11 -4.63
C VAL A 50 -3.61 -4.69 -4.44
N GLN A 51 -4.03 -3.79 -5.33
CA GLN A 51 -3.89 -2.36 -5.10
C GLN A 51 -5.26 -1.72 -4.88
N LEU A 52 -5.30 -0.68 -4.07
CA LEU A 52 -6.50 0.09 -3.74
C LEU A 52 -6.30 1.52 -4.20
N LEU A 53 -7.35 2.12 -4.75
CA LEU A 53 -7.34 3.50 -5.22
C LEU A 53 -8.40 4.31 -4.47
N ALA A 54 -7.99 5.42 -3.88
CA ALA A 54 -8.88 6.38 -3.23
C ALA A 54 -9.19 7.53 -4.18
N ARG A 55 -10.50 7.82 -4.35
CA ARG A 55 -10.99 8.96 -5.14
C ARG A 55 -11.75 9.93 -4.27
N ASP A 56 -11.58 11.22 -4.55
CA ASP A 56 -12.31 12.27 -3.85
C ASP A 56 -13.81 12.30 -4.25
N ASP A 57 -14.61 13.03 -3.47
CA ASP A 57 -16.03 13.19 -3.74
C ASP A 57 -16.30 14.28 -4.78
N ASP A 58 -15.32 15.15 -5.06
CA ASP A 58 -15.41 16.32 -5.93
C ASP A 58 -15.03 16.05 -7.40
N GLY A 59 -15.47 14.91 -7.94
CA GLY A 59 -15.23 14.56 -9.35
C GLY A 59 -14.54 13.22 -9.55
N GLY A 60 -14.39 12.44 -8.51
CA GLY A 60 -13.84 11.09 -8.59
C GLY A 60 -12.36 11.02 -8.94
N ARG A 61 -11.61 12.10 -8.66
CA ARG A 61 -10.17 12.16 -8.94
C ARG A 61 -9.40 11.26 -7.98
N ALA A 62 -8.45 10.48 -8.51
CA ALA A 62 -7.55 9.67 -7.70
C ALA A 62 -6.67 10.56 -6.82
N VAL A 63 -6.73 10.36 -5.50
CA VAL A 63 -6.01 11.17 -4.51
C VAL A 63 -5.05 10.35 -3.63
N GLY A 64 -5.12 9.02 -3.72
CA GLY A 64 -4.24 8.15 -2.95
C GLY A 64 -4.35 6.70 -3.39
N PHE A 65 -3.40 5.89 -2.96
CA PHE A 65 -3.43 4.45 -3.21
C PHE A 65 -2.75 3.68 -2.08
N ALA A 66 -3.02 2.38 -2.04
CA ALA A 66 -2.28 1.42 -1.23
C ALA A 66 -1.93 0.20 -2.08
N THR A 67 -0.79 -0.42 -1.80
CA THR A 67 -0.40 -1.72 -2.36
C THR A 67 -0.34 -2.74 -1.24
N LEU A 68 -1.06 -3.83 -1.38
CA LEU A 68 -1.19 -4.90 -0.41
C LEU A 68 -0.71 -6.21 -1.02
N TYR A 69 0.32 -6.82 -0.43
CA TYR A 69 0.86 -8.12 -0.84
C TYR A 69 0.45 -9.20 0.16
N TRP A 70 0.34 -10.44 -0.31
CA TRP A 70 0.12 -11.59 0.54
C TRP A 70 1.41 -12.34 0.81
N THR A 71 1.62 -12.75 2.06
CA THR A 71 2.72 -13.63 2.44
C THR A 71 2.31 -14.59 3.53
N TRP A 72 3.20 -15.49 3.90
CA TRP A 72 3.04 -16.42 5.01
C TRP A 72 3.92 -16.02 6.19
N GLN A 73 3.41 -16.18 7.38
CA GLN A 73 4.18 -16.05 8.61
C GLN A 73 4.29 -17.41 9.30
N THR A 74 5.50 -17.97 9.35
CA THR A 74 5.74 -19.30 9.90
C THR A 74 5.41 -19.39 11.39
N LEU A 75 5.77 -18.36 12.17
CA LEU A 75 5.57 -18.37 13.63
C LEU A 75 4.09 -18.45 14.03
N ALA A 76 3.20 -17.98 13.21
CA ALA A 76 1.76 -18.09 13.41
C ALA A 76 1.11 -19.13 12.48
N ALA A 77 1.86 -19.67 11.52
CA ALA A 77 1.37 -20.59 10.47
C ALA A 77 0.15 -20.04 9.73
N THR A 78 0.18 -18.76 9.38
CA THR A 78 -0.97 -18.04 8.81
C THR A 78 -0.58 -17.12 7.66
N ARG A 79 -1.57 -16.72 6.88
CA ARG A 79 -1.43 -15.66 5.85
C ARG A 79 -1.39 -14.30 6.53
N VAL A 80 -0.59 -13.41 5.95
CA VAL A 80 -0.41 -12.02 6.40
C VAL A 80 -0.50 -11.09 5.20
N GLY A 81 -1.20 -9.98 5.37
CA GLY A 81 -1.16 -8.87 4.41
C GLY A 81 -0.02 -7.91 4.75
N VAL A 82 0.76 -7.53 3.73
CA VAL A 82 1.80 -6.50 3.84
C VAL A 82 1.33 -5.28 3.06
N MET A 83 1.00 -4.21 3.76
CA MET A 83 0.72 -2.92 3.12
C MET A 83 2.08 -2.29 2.76
N ASN A 84 2.55 -2.59 1.56
CA ASN A 84 3.87 -2.16 1.10
C ASN A 84 3.93 -0.67 0.81
N ASP A 85 2.83 -0.11 0.29
CA ASP A 85 2.70 1.31 -0.04
C ASP A 85 1.42 1.87 0.56
N LEU A 86 1.52 3.08 1.09
CA LEU A 86 0.38 3.92 1.45
C LEU A 86 0.73 5.36 1.09
N TYR A 87 0.00 5.92 0.14
CA TYR A 87 0.22 7.28 -0.34
C TYR A 87 -1.09 8.07 -0.41
N VAL A 88 -1.05 9.29 0.07
CA VAL A 88 -2.12 10.28 -0.09
C VAL A 88 -1.49 11.58 -0.59
N ALA A 89 -2.01 12.10 -1.69
CA ALA A 89 -1.60 13.38 -2.26
C ALA A 89 -1.71 14.51 -1.22
N ALA A 90 -0.79 15.46 -1.28
CA ALA A 90 -0.69 16.51 -0.26
C ALA A 90 -2.00 17.29 -0.09
N GLU A 91 -2.68 17.60 -1.19
CA GLU A 91 -3.94 18.33 -1.24
C GLU A 91 -5.14 17.54 -0.65
N ALA A 92 -5.00 16.23 -0.52
CA ALA A 92 -6.04 15.34 0.02
C ALA A 92 -5.72 14.79 1.43
N ARG A 93 -4.72 15.34 2.09
CA ARG A 93 -4.38 14.95 3.46
C ARG A 93 -5.36 15.57 4.46
N GLY A 94 -5.59 14.85 5.56
CA GLY A 94 -6.48 15.32 6.62
C GLY A 94 -7.98 15.10 6.37
N ILE A 95 -8.36 14.51 5.23
CA ILE A 95 -9.76 14.21 4.89
C ILE A 95 -10.13 12.73 5.06
N GLY A 96 -9.28 11.94 5.73
CA GLY A 96 -9.54 10.54 6.04
C GLY A 96 -9.14 9.53 4.96
N ALA A 97 -8.41 9.95 3.91
CA ALA A 97 -8.01 9.03 2.83
C ALA A 97 -7.09 7.90 3.31
N ALA A 98 -6.12 8.23 4.17
CA ALA A 98 -5.23 7.20 4.73
C ALA A 98 -5.99 6.20 5.60
N ASP A 99 -6.87 6.70 6.46
CA ASP A 99 -7.71 5.84 7.33
C ASP A 99 -8.57 4.91 6.49
N GLY A 100 -9.20 5.43 5.44
CA GLY A 100 -10.02 4.66 4.53
C GLY A 100 -9.23 3.58 3.78
N LEU A 101 -8.04 3.90 3.30
CA LEU A 101 -7.16 2.94 2.62
C LEU A 101 -6.71 1.83 3.57
N ILE A 102 -6.33 2.17 4.81
CA ILE A 102 -5.95 1.16 5.81
C ILE A 102 -7.14 0.27 6.16
N ALA A 103 -8.32 0.86 6.37
CA ALA A 103 -9.54 0.10 6.64
C ALA A 103 -9.88 -0.86 5.48
N ALA A 104 -9.74 -0.42 4.24
CA ALA A 104 -9.95 -1.25 3.07
C ALA A 104 -8.89 -2.38 2.96
N CYS A 105 -7.62 -2.10 3.29
CA CYS A 105 -6.60 -3.16 3.39
C CYS A 105 -6.94 -4.20 4.44
N LEU A 106 -7.46 -3.78 5.61
CA LEU A 106 -7.92 -4.72 6.65
C LEU A 106 -9.08 -5.59 6.17
N GLU A 107 -10.02 -5.03 5.42
CA GLU A 107 -11.13 -5.80 4.86
C GLU A 107 -10.63 -6.82 3.83
N CYS A 108 -9.74 -6.42 2.93
CA CYS A 108 -9.08 -7.36 2.01
C CYS A 108 -8.35 -8.49 2.76
N CYS A 109 -7.71 -8.19 3.89
CA CYS A 109 -7.08 -9.20 4.74
C CYS A 109 -8.10 -10.19 5.29
N ARG A 110 -9.24 -9.72 5.79
CA ARG A 110 -10.32 -10.59 6.31
C ARG A 110 -10.86 -11.50 5.22
N GLU A 111 -11.17 -10.96 4.06
CA GLU A 111 -11.67 -11.71 2.90
C GLU A 111 -10.66 -12.75 2.42
N HIS A 112 -9.37 -12.46 2.49
CA HIS A 112 -8.29 -13.37 2.08
C HIS A 112 -7.93 -14.41 3.15
N GLY A 113 -8.44 -14.28 4.37
CA GLY A 113 -8.09 -15.15 5.50
C GLY A 113 -6.75 -14.82 6.13
N ALA A 114 -6.21 -13.63 5.90
CA ALA A 114 -5.01 -13.14 6.58
C ALA A 114 -5.35 -12.70 8.01
N THR A 115 -4.46 -12.99 8.94
CA THR A 115 -4.70 -12.72 10.38
C THR A 115 -4.07 -11.41 10.86
N GLN A 116 -3.21 -10.82 10.04
CA GLN A 116 -2.53 -9.57 10.34
C GLN A 116 -2.39 -8.70 9.09
N LEU A 117 -2.38 -7.40 9.30
CA LEU A 117 -1.90 -6.40 8.35
C LEU A 117 -0.65 -5.76 8.97
N ILE A 118 0.47 -5.86 8.27
CA ILE A 118 1.76 -5.30 8.71
C ILE A 118 2.30 -4.32 7.68
N TRP A 119 3.08 -3.33 8.14
CA TRP A 119 3.75 -2.36 7.27
C TRP A 119 4.92 -1.71 7.97
N GLN A 120 5.72 -1.00 7.20
CA GLN A 120 6.85 -0.21 7.66
C GLN A 120 6.64 1.26 7.30
N THR A 121 7.29 2.15 8.03
CA THR A 121 7.38 3.56 7.70
C THR A 121 8.77 4.07 8.03
N ALA A 122 9.18 5.16 7.40
CA ALA A 122 10.46 5.79 7.72
C ALA A 122 10.44 6.31 9.16
N ARG A 123 11.59 6.20 9.86
CA ARG A 123 11.72 6.61 11.26
C ARG A 123 11.43 8.10 11.49
N ASP A 124 11.63 8.91 10.47
CA ASP A 124 11.39 10.37 10.49
C ASP A 124 10.04 10.77 9.86
N ASN A 125 9.22 9.82 9.42
CA ASN A 125 7.88 10.09 8.92
C ASN A 125 6.87 10.21 10.07
N TYR A 126 7.02 11.26 10.87
CA TYR A 126 6.19 11.48 12.07
C TYR A 126 4.70 11.67 11.75
N ARG A 127 4.38 12.23 10.57
CA ARG A 127 3.00 12.38 10.12
C ARG A 127 2.32 11.02 9.96
N ALA A 128 2.95 10.09 9.28
CA ALA A 128 2.42 8.75 9.10
C ALA A 128 2.30 8.01 10.43
N GLN A 129 3.32 8.11 11.28
CA GLN A 129 3.31 7.50 12.62
C GLN A 129 2.13 8.01 13.46
N ALA A 130 1.83 9.30 13.43
CA ALA A 130 0.69 9.88 14.14
C ALA A 130 -0.66 9.30 13.66
N VAL A 131 -0.81 9.05 12.35
CA VAL A 131 -1.99 8.36 11.81
C VAL A 131 -2.08 6.94 12.36
N TYR A 132 -0.99 6.19 12.34
CA TYR A 132 -0.95 4.80 12.78
C TYR A 132 -1.26 4.65 14.28
N GLU A 133 -0.69 5.49 15.11
CA GLU A 133 -0.97 5.53 16.54
C GLU A 133 -2.45 5.86 16.82
N ARG A 134 -3.00 6.84 16.13
CA ARG A 134 -4.39 7.27 16.28
C ARG A 134 -5.40 6.16 15.93
N ILE A 135 -5.12 5.35 14.91
CA ILE A 135 -5.98 4.22 14.53
C ILE A 135 -5.75 2.97 15.38
N GLY A 136 -4.85 3.03 16.37
CA GLY A 136 -4.58 1.93 17.29
C GLY A 136 -3.62 0.87 16.77
N ALA A 137 -2.82 1.17 15.74
CA ALA A 137 -1.76 0.27 15.29
C ALA A 137 -0.66 0.17 16.34
N THR A 138 -0.14 -1.03 16.52
CA THR A 138 0.93 -1.30 17.50
C THR A 138 2.30 -1.29 16.82
N ARG A 139 3.19 -0.43 17.29
CA ARG A 139 4.58 -0.40 16.84
C ARG A 139 5.30 -1.67 17.29
N GLN A 140 6.04 -2.29 16.38
CA GLN A 140 6.84 -3.48 16.64
C GLN A 140 8.32 -3.10 16.69
N ASP A 141 8.95 -3.23 17.87
CA ASP A 141 10.37 -2.92 18.09
C ASP A 141 11.22 -4.18 18.28
N ARG A 142 10.62 -5.36 18.14
CA ARG A 142 11.30 -6.65 18.36
C ARG A 142 12.28 -7.01 17.25
N TRP A 143 12.02 -6.55 16.01
CA TRP A 143 12.74 -6.98 14.82
C TRP A 143 13.60 -5.86 14.24
N LEU A 144 14.75 -6.23 13.69
CA LEU A 144 15.60 -5.35 12.89
C LEU A 144 15.54 -5.82 11.44
N ASP A 145 15.54 -4.87 10.51
CA ASP A 145 15.60 -5.15 9.09
C ASP A 145 17.06 -5.25 8.64
N TYR A 146 17.35 -6.28 7.83
CA TYR A 146 18.63 -6.48 7.17
C TYR A 146 18.42 -6.60 5.68
N GLN A 147 19.39 -6.17 4.90
CA GLN A 147 19.35 -6.18 3.44
C GLN A 147 20.66 -6.68 2.84
N LEU A 148 20.55 -7.53 1.83
CA LEU A 148 21.63 -7.84 0.89
C LEU A 148 21.12 -7.58 -0.52
N LEU A 149 21.94 -6.93 -1.33
CA LEU A 149 21.61 -6.75 -2.75
C LEU A 149 21.91 -8.04 -3.51
N VAL A 150 20.99 -8.42 -4.40
CA VAL A 150 21.21 -9.53 -5.33
C VAL A 150 21.95 -8.96 -6.53
N ASP A 151 23.14 -9.49 -6.80
CA ASP A 151 23.91 -9.08 -7.96
C ASP A 151 23.11 -9.36 -9.23
N SER A 152 22.88 -8.31 -10.00
CA SER A 152 22.39 -8.47 -11.36
C SER A 152 23.54 -8.98 -12.23
N GLY A 153 23.57 -10.28 -12.43
CA GLY A 153 24.58 -10.96 -13.23
C GLY A 153 24.63 -10.46 -14.69
#